data_a19fef43c862fd7bee46461793c9498e
#
_entry.id   a19fef43c862fd7bee46461793c9498e
#
_cell.length_a   1.000
_cell.length_b   1.000
_cell.length_c   1.000
_cell.angle_alpha   90.00
_cell.angle_beta   90.00
_cell.angle_gamma   90.00
#
_symmetry.space_group_name_H-M   'P 1'
#
loop_
_entity.id
_entity.type
_entity.pdbx_description
1 polymer ?
#
loop_
_entity_poly.entity_id
_entity_poly.type
_entity_poly.pdbx_seq_one_letter_code
_entity_poly.pdbx_strand_id
1 'polypeptide(L)'
;LLNSTYWNYDLYHTDEGKDNWNLENFSLLGPNRLPRHIDVVARPYPMLSSAEPSFLSFDIDSKYATIILDGFVVDAPTVIYVPFHLHYSPTFYVWATGSDIKWDKENQLLVWYPSRERTKNQIVIGIQPELNMKFIPKESKVLLENTRFIGKFN
;
A
#
# COMPACT_ATOMS: atom_id res chain seq x y z
N LEU A 1 -13.23 -3.99 -3.99
CA LEU A 1 -12.56 -2.94 -3.21
C LEU A 1 -13.57 -1.88 -2.78
N LEU A 2 -13.47 -1.42 -1.52
CA LEU A 2 -14.30 -0.34 -1.00
C LEU A 2 -13.43 0.92 -0.88
N ASN A 3 -13.95 2.03 -1.39
CA ASN A 3 -13.38 3.33 -1.12
C ASN A 3 -13.73 3.74 0.31
N SER A 4 -12.80 4.38 0.99
CA SER A 4 -13.03 4.89 2.34
C SER A 4 -12.52 6.31 2.46
N THR A 5 -13.22 7.10 3.24
CA THR A 5 -12.76 8.41 3.70
C THR A 5 -12.53 8.33 5.21
N TYR A 6 -11.50 8.99 5.67
CA TYR A 6 -11.22 9.04 7.10
C TYR A 6 -11.87 10.28 7.72
N TRP A 7 -12.62 10.09 8.76
CA TRP A 7 -13.13 11.14 9.62
C TRP A 7 -12.34 11.12 10.93
N ASN A 8 -11.65 12.17 11.32
CA ASN A 8 -11.51 13.41 10.59
C ASN A 8 -10.07 13.96 10.71
N TYR A 9 -9.81 15.08 10.06
CA TYR A 9 -8.62 15.89 10.22
C TYR A 9 -9.03 17.20 10.89
N ASP A 10 -9.00 17.22 12.23
CA ASP A 10 -9.37 18.38 13.03
C ASP A 10 -8.16 18.97 13.74
N LEU A 11 -7.85 20.23 13.39
CA LEU A 11 -6.74 20.99 13.96
C LEU A 11 -7.07 21.61 15.33
N TYR A 12 -8.33 21.71 15.68
CA TYR A 12 -8.80 22.48 16.82
C TYR A 12 -9.45 21.64 17.91
N HIS A 13 -9.50 20.32 17.76
CA HIS A 13 -10.06 19.47 18.79
C HIS A 13 -9.22 19.51 20.07
N THR A 14 -9.86 19.32 21.20
CA THR A 14 -9.22 19.16 22.51
C THR A 14 -9.58 17.81 23.11
N ASP A 15 -8.80 17.33 24.07
CA ASP A 15 -9.14 16.09 24.76
C ASP A 15 -10.43 16.23 25.60
N GLU A 16 -10.78 17.44 26.01
CA GLU A 16 -12.02 17.75 26.71
C GLU A 16 -13.21 17.86 25.78
N GLY A 17 -13.07 18.64 24.69
CA GLY A 17 -14.13 18.87 23.71
C GLY A 17 -14.27 17.74 22.68
N LYS A 18 -13.21 16.93 22.50
CA LYS A 18 -13.16 15.87 21.48
C LYS A 18 -13.54 16.42 20.10
N ASP A 19 -14.48 15.79 19.41
CA ASP A 19 -15.02 16.28 18.13
C ASP A 19 -16.19 17.26 18.27
N ASN A 20 -16.57 17.60 19.52
CA ASN A 20 -17.71 18.46 19.87
C ASN A 20 -19.08 17.96 19.34
N TRP A 21 -19.16 16.73 18.92
CA TRP A 21 -20.40 16.13 18.43
C TRP A 21 -20.89 15.00 19.35
N ASN A 22 -20.26 13.86 19.28
CA ASN A 22 -20.71 12.65 19.98
C ASN A 22 -19.70 12.20 21.06
N LEU A 23 -18.79 13.07 21.45
CA LEU A 23 -17.72 12.82 22.43
C LEU A 23 -16.69 11.78 21.95
N GLU A 24 -16.60 11.55 20.66
CA GLU A 24 -15.56 10.74 20.04
C GLU A 24 -14.32 11.58 19.72
N ASN A 25 -13.21 10.94 19.48
CA ASN A 25 -11.98 11.60 19.10
C ASN A 25 -11.25 10.79 18.02
N PHE A 26 -11.71 10.95 16.78
CA PHE A 26 -11.15 10.29 15.61
C PHE A 26 -10.13 11.14 14.85
N SER A 27 -9.74 12.31 15.37
CA SER A 27 -8.76 13.14 14.69
C SER A 27 -7.43 12.44 14.50
N LEU A 28 -6.85 12.55 13.31
CA LEU A 28 -5.48 12.13 13.01
C LEU A 28 -4.41 12.97 13.72
N LEU A 29 -4.80 14.10 14.26
CA LEU A 29 -3.93 14.95 15.06
C LEU A 29 -4.27 14.86 16.54
N GLY A 30 -3.26 14.83 17.38
CA GLY A 30 -3.41 15.02 18.82
C GLY A 30 -3.61 16.51 19.19
N PRO A 31 -3.94 16.81 20.45
CA PRO A 31 -4.11 18.19 20.94
C PRO A 31 -2.85 19.06 20.76
N ASN A 32 -1.68 18.42 20.71
CA ASN A 32 -0.38 19.05 20.44
C ASN A 32 -0.09 19.20 18.92
N ARG A 33 -1.05 18.93 18.06
CA ARG A 33 -0.95 18.91 16.59
C ARG A 33 0.05 17.90 16.02
N LEU A 34 0.47 16.93 16.81
CA LEU A 34 1.27 15.82 16.31
C LEU A 34 0.38 14.72 15.75
N PRO A 35 0.81 14.07 14.65
CA PRO A 35 0.08 12.95 14.10
C PRO A 35 -0.07 11.82 15.11
N ARG A 36 -1.24 11.21 15.16
CA ARG A 36 -1.50 9.99 15.91
C ARG A 36 -2.17 8.96 15.00
N HIS A 37 -1.82 7.70 15.20
CA HIS A 37 -2.32 6.56 14.41
C HIS A 37 -2.10 6.69 12.89
N ILE A 38 -1.18 7.55 12.45
CA ILE A 38 -0.86 7.73 11.03
C ILE A 38 -0.32 6.43 10.41
N ASP A 39 0.35 5.62 11.20
CA ASP A 39 0.86 4.30 10.84
C ASP A 39 -0.25 3.30 10.51
N VAL A 40 -1.42 3.43 11.11
CA VAL A 40 -2.60 2.60 10.82
C VAL A 40 -3.30 3.05 9.53
N VAL A 41 -3.34 4.36 9.29
CA VAL A 41 -4.07 4.95 8.15
C VAL A 41 -3.24 4.92 6.89
N ALA A 42 -1.95 5.27 6.98
CA ALA A 42 -1.05 5.26 5.83
C ALA A 42 -0.64 3.83 5.47
N ARG A 43 -1.03 3.39 4.27
CA ARG A 43 -0.73 2.05 3.75
C ARG A 43 -0.41 2.12 2.26
N PRO A 44 0.28 1.13 1.68
CA PRO A 44 0.45 1.09 0.24
C PRO A 44 -0.89 0.98 -0.49
N TYR A 45 -1.07 1.77 -1.54
CA TYR A 45 -2.25 1.70 -2.40
C TYR A 45 -1.94 2.22 -3.81
N PRO A 46 -2.65 1.71 -4.85
CA PRO A 46 -2.51 2.24 -6.20
C PRO A 46 -3.20 3.60 -6.32
N MET A 47 -2.43 4.64 -6.60
CA MET A 47 -2.93 5.98 -6.92
C MET A 47 -3.47 6.03 -8.35
N LEU A 48 -2.78 5.35 -9.26
CA LEU A 48 -3.17 5.13 -10.66
C LEU A 48 -3.04 3.64 -10.95
N SER A 49 -3.96 3.08 -11.70
CA SER A 49 -3.95 1.67 -12.04
C SER A 49 -4.11 1.44 -13.53
N SER A 50 -3.28 0.56 -14.09
CA SER A 50 -3.32 0.15 -15.50
C SER A 50 -4.35 -0.94 -15.79
N ALA A 51 -4.95 -1.55 -14.77
CA ALA A 51 -6.05 -2.49 -14.85
C ALA A 51 -6.91 -2.39 -13.59
N GLU A 52 -7.99 -3.12 -13.48
CA GLU A 52 -8.89 -3.06 -12.33
C GLU A 52 -8.22 -3.64 -11.07
N PRO A 53 -8.06 -2.88 -9.98
CA PRO A 53 -7.60 -3.41 -8.72
C PRO A 53 -8.68 -4.31 -8.10
N SER A 54 -8.47 -5.62 -8.11
CA SER A 54 -9.42 -6.62 -7.61
C SER A 54 -9.16 -7.01 -6.16
N PHE A 55 -7.93 -6.84 -5.69
CA PHE A 55 -7.55 -7.16 -4.32
C PHE A 55 -6.47 -6.20 -3.80
N LEU A 56 -6.64 -5.78 -2.55
CA LEU A 56 -5.68 -4.96 -1.82
C LEU A 56 -5.61 -5.44 -0.38
N SER A 57 -4.43 -5.74 0.12
CA SER A 57 -4.18 -6.02 1.52
C SER A 57 -2.92 -5.34 2.01
N PHE A 58 -2.92 -4.99 3.29
CA PHE A 58 -1.75 -4.55 4.02
C PHE A 58 -1.85 -5.10 5.45
N ASP A 59 -0.84 -5.84 5.86
CA ASP A 59 -0.70 -6.32 7.23
C ASP A 59 0.24 -5.40 8.00
N ILE A 60 -0.29 -4.74 9.02
CA ILE A 60 0.41 -3.69 9.77
C ILE A 60 1.58 -4.25 10.58
N ASP A 61 1.53 -5.50 11.01
CA ASP A 61 2.57 -6.09 11.83
C ASP A 61 3.74 -6.59 10.99
N SER A 62 3.45 -7.33 9.93
CA SER A 62 4.48 -7.88 9.03
C SER A 62 4.95 -6.90 7.96
N LYS A 63 4.22 -5.80 7.73
CA LYS A 63 4.44 -4.81 6.66
C LYS A 63 4.34 -5.39 5.24
N TYR A 64 3.70 -6.56 5.08
CA TYR A 64 3.43 -7.08 3.76
C TYR A 64 2.21 -6.39 3.16
N ALA A 65 2.38 -5.87 1.96
CA ALA A 65 1.30 -5.36 1.12
C ALA A 65 1.17 -6.20 -0.14
N THR A 66 -0.07 -6.49 -0.55
CA THR A 66 -0.37 -7.22 -1.78
C THR A 66 -1.43 -6.48 -2.56
N ILE A 67 -1.17 -6.26 -3.85
CA ILE A 67 -2.11 -5.67 -4.80
C ILE A 67 -2.26 -6.65 -5.97
N ILE A 68 -3.51 -6.98 -6.31
CA ILE A 68 -3.85 -7.78 -7.49
C ILE A 68 -4.66 -6.91 -8.44
N LEU A 69 -4.27 -6.95 -9.70
CA LEU A 69 -4.97 -6.33 -10.81
C LEU A 69 -5.59 -7.42 -11.67
N ASP A 70 -6.85 -7.24 -12.06
CA ASP A 70 -7.59 -8.11 -12.97
C ASP A 70 -7.94 -7.38 -14.26
N GLY A 71 -8.07 -8.16 -15.33
CA GLY A 71 -8.52 -7.71 -16.62
C GLY A 71 -7.41 -7.24 -17.55
N PHE A 72 -7.80 -6.48 -18.56
CA PHE A 72 -6.91 -5.97 -19.58
C PHE A 72 -6.01 -4.85 -19.06
N VAL A 73 -4.71 -5.00 -19.24
CA VAL A 73 -3.71 -4.00 -18.85
C VAL A 73 -3.54 -2.97 -19.98
N VAL A 74 -3.88 -1.72 -19.71
CA VAL A 74 -3.67 -0.62 -20.65
C VAL A 74 -2.20 -0.23 -20.75
N ASP A 75 -1.83 0.53 -21.80
CA ASP A 75 -0.45 0.99 -22.04
C ASP A 75 -0.07 2.16 -21.11
N ALA A 76 -0.11 1.90 -19.81
CA ALA A 76 0.25 2.84 -18.76
C ALA A 76 0.78 2.08 -17.54
N PRO A 77 1.61 2.69 -16.70
CA PRO A 77 2.02 2.08 -15.45
C PRO A 77 0.91 2.11 -14.39
N THR A 78 1.01 1.20 -13.45
CA THR A 78 0.35 1.32 -12.14
C THR A 78 1.30 2.09 -11.21
N VAL A 79 0.82 3.18 -10.61
CA VAL A 79 1.59 4.00 -9.67
C VAL A 79 1.07 3.74 -8.26
N ILE A 80 1.94 3.25 -7.40
CA ILE A 80 1.62 2.84 -6.04
C ILE A 80 2.29 3.79 -5.06
N TYR A 81 1.53 4.41 -4.18
CA TYR A 81 2.08 5.08 -3.01
C TYR A 81 2.60 4.03 -2.02
N VAL A 82 3.84 4.21 -1.58
CA VAL A 82 4.47 3.36 -0.57
C VAL A 82 4.93 4.24 0.58
N PRO A 83 4.30 4.18 1.77
CA PRO A 83 4.65 5.01 2.92
C PRO A 83 6.02 4.61 3.48
N PHE A 84 7.08 4.92 2.73
CA PHE A 84 8.44 4.46 2.97
C PHE A 84 8.95 4.85 4.35
N HIS A 85 8.78 6.11 4.73
CA HIS A 85 9.31 6.62 5.99
C HIS A 85 8.61 6.03 7.22
N LEU A 86 7.36 5.57 7.08
CA LEU A 86 6.57 5.00 8.17
C LEU A 86 6.76 3.50 8.33
N HIS A 87 6.83 2.75 7.21
CA HIS A 87 6.74 1.29 7.26
C HIS A 87 7.93 0.55 6.67
N TYR A 88 8.66 1.20 5.74
CA TYR A 88 9.59 0.48 4.87
C TYR A 88 11.03 0.96 4.94
N SER A 89 11.30 2.05 5.68
CA SER A 89 12.67 2.53 5.89
C SER A 89 13.47 1.57 6.77
N PRO A 90 14.75 1.34 6.49
CA PRO A 90 15.56 1.94 5.42
C PRO A 90 15.45 1.22 4.08
N THR A 91 14.76 0.10 4.00
CA THR A 91 14.76 -0.80 2.83
C THR A 91 13.48 -1.59 2.74
N PHE A 92 13.00 -1.82 1.51
CA PHE A 92 11.93 -2.77 1.21
C PHE A 92 12.26 -3.61 -0.04
N TYR A 93 11.51 -4.68 -0.20
CA TYR A 93 11.67 -5.67 -1.26
C TYR A 93 10.38 -5.80 -2.03
N VAL A 94 10.49 -6.08 -3.34
CA VAL A 94 9.33 -6.16 -4.22
C VAL A 94 9.39 -7.44 -5.06
N TRP A 95 8.25 -8.11 -5.12
CA TRP A 95 7.99 -9.25 -6.00
C TRP A 95 6.78 -8.91 -6.87
N ALA A 96 6.87 -9.12 -8.16
CA ALA A 96 5.79 -8.77 -9.07
C ALA A 96 5.70 -9.68 -10.30
N THR A 97 4.53 -9.72 -10.92
CA THR A 97 4.35 -10.11 -12.31
C THR A 97 4.69 -8.92 -13.20
N GLY A 98 5.22 -9.15 -14.39
CA GLY A 98 5.73 -8.08 -15.26
C GLY A 98 7.22 -7.85 -15.05
N SER A 99 7.77 -6.81 -15.67
CA SER A 99 9.22 -6.69 -15.79
C SER A 99 9.81 -5.45 -15.17
N ASP A 100 9.13 -4.32 -15.23
CA ASP A 100 9.74 -3.04 -14.92
C ASP A 100 9.11 -2.39 -13.69
N ILE A 101 9.97 -2.06 -12.74
CA ILE A 101 9.62 -1.29 -11.57
C ILE A 101 10.63 -0.16 -11.40
N LYS A 102 10.12 1.05 -11.16
CA LYS A 102 10.93 2.20 -10.81
C LYS A 102 10.50 2.72 -9.45
N TRP A 103 11.46 3.15 -8.64
CA TRP A 103 11.24 3.73 -7.34
C TRP A 103 11.59 5.23 -7.35
N ASP A 104 10.63 6.04 -7.05
CA ASP A 104 10.78 7.46 -6.76
C ASP A 104 10.72 7.66 -5.25
N LYS A 105 11.88 7.73 -4.63
CA LYS A 105 12.00 7.85 -3.18
C LYS A 105 11.48 9.18 -2.65
N GLU A 106 11.71 10.25 -3.38
CA GLU A 106 11.33 11.59 -2.97
C GLU A 106 9.81 11.72 -2.83
N ASN A 107 9.09 11.19 -3.81
CA ASN A 107 7.63 11.19 -3.83
C ASN A 107 7.02 9.93 -3.19
N GLN A 108 7.83 8.95 -2.77
CA GLN A 108 7.40 7.67 -2.23
C GLN A 108 6.50 6.89 -3.19
N LEU A 109 6.82 6.91 -4.48
CA LEU A 109 6.04 6.28 -5.54
C LEU A 109 6.78 5.11 -6.17
N LEU A 110 6.09 3.97 -6.23
CA LEU A 110 6.54 2.79 -6.95
C LEU A 110 5.78 2.70 -8.27
N VAL A 111 6.49 2.82 -9.38
CA VAL A 111 5.95 2.76 -10.74
C VAL A 111 6.14 1.35 -11.27
N TRP A 112 5.06 0.61 -11.45
CA TRP A 112 5.03 -0.78 -11.86
C TRP A 112 4.38 -0.93 -13.24
N TYR A 113 5.01 -1.70 -14.13
CA TYR A 113 4.50 -2.09 -15.44
C TYR A 113 4.05 -3.56 -15.40
N PRO A 114 2.76 -3.86 -15.17
CA PRO A 114 2.24 -5.22 -15.16
C PRO A 114 2.35 -5.88 -16.54
N SER A 115 2.35 -7.21 -16.56
CA SER A 115 2.36 -7.96 -17.82
C SER A 115 1.05 -7.80 -18.58
N ARG A 116 1.13 -7.38 -19.85
CA ARG A 116 -0.03 -7.27 -20.74
C ARG A 116 -0.52 -8.62 -21.28
N GLU A 117 0.30 -9.65 -21.19
CA GLU A 117 -0.03 -11.01 -21.61
C GLU A 117 -0.88 -11.76 -20.59
N ARG A 118 -1.10 -11.14 -19.42
CA ARG A 118 -1.80 -11.75 -18.30
C ARG A 118 -3.08 -11.00 -17.98
N THR A 119 -4.13 -11.74 -17.70
CA THR A 119 -5.39 -11.20 -17.17
C THR A 119 -5.35 -10.96 -15.67
N LYS A 120 -4.36 -11.55 -14.96
CA LYS A 120 -4.12 -11.31 -13.55
C LYS A 120 -2.66 -10.97 -13.31
N ASN A 121 -2.46 -9.86 -12.67
CA ASN A 121 -1.15 -9.38 -12.27
C ASN A 121 -1.12 -9.11 -10.76
N GLN A 122 0.01 -9.34 -10.12
CA GLN A 122 0.18 -8.99 -8.72
C GLN A 122 1.52 -8.35 -8.43
N ILE A 123 1.53 -7.55 -7.38
CA ILE A 123 2.72 -7.03 -6.73
C ILE A 123 2.64 -7.28 -5.23
N VAL A 124 3.76 -7.70 -4.65
CA VAL A 124 3.95 -7.87 -3.20
C VAL A 124 5.09 -6.98 -2.76
N ILE A 125 4.88 -6.23 -1.69
CA ILE A 125 5.87 -5.35 -1.07
C ILE A 125 6.09 -5.85 0.35
N GLY A 126 7.34 -5.98 0.79
CA GLY A 126 7.67 -6.46 2.13
C GLY A 126 9.01 -5.95 2.63
N ILE A 127 9.29 -6.13 3.92
CA ILE A 127 10.52 -5.65 4.58
C ILE A 127 11.60 -6.74 4.72
N GLN A 128 11.34 -7.95 4.28
CA GLN A 128 12.27 -9.07 4.34
C GLN A 128 12.77 -9.43 2.93
N PRO A 129 14.03 -9.90 2.77
CA PRO A 129 14.57 -10.26 1.47
C PRO A 129 13.94 -11.54 0.87
N GLU A 130 13.29 -12.33 1.70
CA GLU A 130 12.61 -13.57 1.30
C GLU A 130 11.10 -13.40 1.46
N LEU A 131 10.37 -13.91 0.47
CA LEU A 131 8.91 -13.85 0.48
C LEU A 131 8.36 -14.82 1.54
N ASN A 132 7.83 -14.27 2.62
CA ASN A 132 7.29 -15.09 3.69
C ASN A 132 5.83 -15.49 3.40
N MET A 133 5.63 -16.76 3.02
CA MET A 133 4.35 -17.33 2.63
C MET A 133 3.26 -17.25 3.71
N LYS A 134 3.64 -17.06 4.98
CA LYS A 134 2.69 -16.89 6.08
C LYS A 134 1.86 -15.60 5.94
N PHE A 135 2.50 -14.55 5.41
CA PHE A 135 1.87 -13.22 5.28
C PHE A 135 1.26 -12.98 3.90
N ILE A 136 1.32 -13.97 3.01
CA ILE A 136 0.74 -13.87 1.67
C ILE A 136 -0.72 -14.33 1.72
N PRO A 137 -1.68 -13.48 1.34
CA PRO A 137 -3.09 -13.82 1.26
C PRO A 137 -3.37 -15.02 0.35
N LYS A 138 -4.42 -15.76 0.63
CA LYS A 138 -4.79 -16.96 -0.17
C LYS A 138 -5.03 -16.61 -1.65
N GLU A 139 -5.66 -15.49 -1.89
CA GLU A 139 -5.97 -14.94 -3.22
C GLU A 139 -4.72 -14.70 -4.06
N SER A 140 -3.64 -14.34 -3.40
CA SER A 140 -2.34 -14.06 -4.01
C SER A 140 -1.51 -15.32 -4.27
N LYS A 141 -1.67 -16.38 -3.48
CA LYS A 141 -0.82 -17.59 -3.58
C LYS A 141 -0.86 -18.26 -4.94
N VAL A 142 -2.01 -18.25 -5.60
CA VAL A 142 -2.19 -18.81 -6.95
C VAL A 142 -1.35 -18.08 -8.01
N LEU A 143 -0.97 -16.84 -7.77
CA LEU A 143 -0.21 -16.02 -8.70
C LEU A 143 1.31 -16.09 -8.46
N LEU A 144 1.76 -16.72 -7.38
CA LEU A 144 3.17 -16.75 -6.99
C LEU A 144 4.07 -17.47 -8.00
N GLU A 145 3.56 -18.47 -8.71
CA GLU A 145 4.31 -19.17 -9.78
C GLU A 145 4.81 -18.22 -10.87
N ASN A 146 4.11 -17.11 -11.06
CA ASN A 146 4.39 -16.10 -12.07
C ASN A 146 4.98 -14.80 -11.47
N THR A 147 5.16 -14.80 -10.16
CA THR A 147 5.70 -13.65 -9.41
C THR A 147 7.17 -13.89 -9.17
N ARG A 148 8.00 -12.93 -9.54
CA ARG A 148 9.45 -13.01 -9.34
C ARG A 148 9.94 -11.87 -8.46
N PHE A 149 11.05 -12.09 -7.82
CA PHE A 149 11.78 -11.03 -7.14
C PHE A 149 12.24 -9.99 -8.15
N ILE A 150 11.87 -8.74 -7.94
CA ILE A 150 12.21 -7.63 -8.82
C ILE A 150 13.42 -6.86 -8.26
N GLY A 151 13.42 -6.56 -6.97
CA GLY A 151 14.53 -5.80 -6.42
C GLY A 151 14.37 -5.39 -4.96
N LYS A 152 15.45 -4.80 -4.48
CA LYS A 152 15.60 -4.14 -3.19
C LYS A 152 15.63 -2.63 -3.44
N PHE A 153 14.87 -1.88 -2.65
CA PHE A 153 14.72 -0.43 -2.77
C PHE A 153 15.02 0.25 -1.43
N ASN A 154 15.75 1.37 -1.52
CA ASN A 154 16.19 2.12 -0.33
C ASN A 154 15.67 3.55 -0.34
#